data_a4d5d512eb92070b3fc0513c9b2f5982
#
_entry.id   a4d5d512eb92070b3fc0513c9b2f5982
#
_cell.length_a   1.000
_cell.length_b   1.000
_cell.length_c   1.000
_cell.angle_alpha   90.00
_cell.angle_beta   90.00
_cell.angle_gamma   90.00
#
_symmetry.space_group_name_H-M   'P 1'
#
loop_
_entity.id
_entity.type
_entity.pdbx_description
1 polymer ?
#
loop_
_entity_poly.entity_id
_entity_poly.type
_entity_poly.pdbx_seq_one_letter_code
_entity_poly.pdbx_strand_id
1 'polypeptide(L)'
;MYQVMIVDDEPMAASLIVNIIKQKYNKFEIMGTAYDGEEALELMEKKREPDVLITDIQMPVMNGLKLVEETKKRYPEVLSVIVSGYQEFEYAKQAIAFGVCDYILKPIVPSEFAKLIVKIEDKLRQKYYKERNVLMHRMVNELPVDEKALRRYFQSENYYGRIVRLNGLPSRYGERGKRRFFRYINEMMLAYGRDTQETLYLCPGVLVS
;
A
#
# COMPACT_ATOMS: atom_id res chain seq x y z
N MET A 1 1.56 -3.41 -10.11
CA MET A 1 2.83 -2.95 -9.50
C MET A 1 2.52 -1.79 -8.57
N TYR A 2 3.21 -1.70 -7.43
CA TYR A 2 3.04 -0.61 -6.46
C TYR A 2 3.79 0.63 -6.93
N GLN A 3 3.13 1.78 -6.91
CA GLN A 3 3.69 3.04 -7.38
C GLN A 3 4.44 3.77 -6.27
N VAL A 4 5.69 4.12 -6.50
CA VAL A 4 6.56 4.80 -5.53
C VAL A 4 6.92 6.18 -6.06
N MET A 5 6.76 7.19 -5.21
CA MET A 5 7.29 8.53 -5.41
C MET A 5 8.46 8.76 -4.46
N ILE A 6 9.54 9.33 -4.97
CA ILE A 6 10.74 9.67 -4.19
C ILE A 6 10.93 11.19 -4.24
N VAL A 7 11.13 11.78 -3.08
CA VAL A 7 11.30 13.23 -2.94
C VAL A 7 12.55 13.53 -2.13
N ASP A 8 13.53 14.13 -2.75
CA ASP A 8 14.82 14.44 -2.12
C ASP A 8 15.49 15.56 -2.95
N ASP A 9 15.91 16.64 -2.33
CA ASP A 9 16.56 17.76 -3.00
C ASP A 9 18.00 17.44 -3.44
N GLU A 10 18.56 16.32 -2.94
CA GLU A 10 19.83 15.77 -3.38
C GLU A 10 19.64 14.74 -4.50
N PRO A 11 19.94 15.05 -5.79
CA PRO A 11 19.71 14.13 -6.90
C PRO A 11 20.42 12.78 -6.77
N MET A 12 21.58 12.77 -6.10
CA MET A 12 22.33 11.54 -5.85
C MET A 12 21.64 10.63 -4.85
N ALA A 13 21.04 11.19 -3.79
CA ALA A 13 20.29 10.44 -2.79
C ALA A 13 19.02 9.86 -3.39
N ALA A 14 18.24 10.66 -4.12
CA ALA A 14 17.09 10.20 -4.87
C ALA A 14 17.44 9.06 -5.84
N SER A 15 18.52 9.24 -6.63
CA SER A 15 18.98 8.24 -7.62
C SER A 15 19.43 6.93 -6.94
N LEU A 16 20.02 6.99 -5.76
CA LEU A 16 20.41 5.80 -5.00
C LEU A 16 19.16 4.96 -4.65
N ILE A 17 18.11 5.60 -4.10
CA ILE A 17 16.86 4.92 -3.74
C ILE A 17 16.19 4.33 -4.99
N VAL A 18 16.10 5.12 -6.08
CA VAL A 18 15.57 4.67 -7.38
C VAL A 18 16.27 3.40 -7.85
N ASN A 19 17.63 3.41 -7.82
CA ASN A 19 18.43 2.28 -8.29
C ASN A 19 18.23 1.03 -7.42
N ILE A 20 18.20 1.19 -6.10
CA ILE A 20 17.95 0.08 -5.18
C ILE A 20 16.57 -0.56 -5.47
N ILE A 21 15.54 0.26 -5.63
CA ILE A 21 14.19 -0.23 -5.91
C ILE A 21 14.14 -0.95 -7.27
N LYS A 22 14.63 -0.31 -8.33
CA LYS A 22 14.59 -0.88 -9.69
C LYS A 22 15.36 -2.20 -9.84
N GLN A 23 16.49 -2.33 -9.13
CA GLN A 23 17.34 -3.51 -9.27
C GLN A 23 16.87 -4.70 -8.43
N LYS A 24 16.22 -4.46 -7.29
CA LYS A 24 15.97 -5.51 -6.30
C LYS A 24 14.49 -5.79 -6.04
N TYR A 25 13.59 -4.88 -6.43
CA TYR A 25 12.19 -4.96 -5.99
C TYR A 25 11.21 -4.78 -7.17
N ASN A 26 11.05 -5.83 -7.96
CA ASN A 26 10.25 -5.84 -9.20
C ASN A 26 8.74 -5.58 -9.02
N LYS A 27 8.22 -5.64 -7.79
CA LYS A 27 6.82 -5.31 -7.48
C LYS A 27 6.58 -3.80 -7.35
N PHE A 28 7.65 -3.00 -7.27
CA PHE A 28 7.60 -1.56 -7.12
C PHE A 28 8.02 -0.86 -8.42
N GLU A 29 7.32 0.19 -8.77
CA GLU A 29 7.57 1.02 -9.95
C GLU A 29 7.70 2.47 -9.54
N ILE A 30 8.75 3.13 -10.01
CA ILE A 30 8.96 4.55 -9.73
C ILE A 30 8.04 5.39 -10.59
N MET A 31 7.03 6.00 -9.97
CA MET A 31 6.08 6.90 -10.63
C MET A 31 6.71 8.24 -11.00
N GLY A 32 7.60 8.71 -10.16
CA GLY A 32 8.33 9.96 -10.34
C GLY A 32 9.28 10.27 -9.21
N THR A 33 10.13 11.25 -9.46
CA THR A 33 10.99 11.90 -8.47
C THR A 33 10.66 13.39 -8.43
N ALA A 34 10.77 14.02 -7.27
CA ALA A 34 10.62 15.45 -7.07
C ALA A 34 11.74 15.97 -6.16
N TYR A 35 12.05 17.25 -6.24
CA TYR A 35 13.11 17.91 -5.47
C TYR A 35 12.59 18.61 -4.22
N ASP A 36 11.30 18.83 -4.12
CA ASP A 36 10.65 19.41 -2.95
C ASP A 36 9.20 18.93 -2.80
N GLY A 37 8.56 19.32 -1.70
CA GLY A 37 7.21 18.86 -1.40
C GLY A 37 6.13 19.47 -2.30
N GLU A 38 6.30 20.68 -2.83
CA GLU A 38 5.32 21.30 -3.74
C GLU A 38 5.33 20.59 -5.09
N GLU A 39 6.51 20.36 -5.67
CA GLU A 39 6.65 19.60 -6.90
C GLU A 39 6.06 18.19 -6.75
N ALA A 40 6.27 17.54 -5.59
CA ALA A 40 5.70 16.23 -5.32
C ALA A 40 4.18 16.25 -5.33
N LEU A 41 3.54 17.22 -4.66
CA LEU A 41 2.08 17.36 -4.65
C LEU A 41 1.52 17.64 -6.05
N GLU A 42 2.17 18.51 -6.81
CA GLU A 42 1.78 18.76 -8.20
C GLU A 42 1.85 17.49 -9.08
N LEU A 43 2.89 16.68 -8.93
CA LEU A 43 3.02 15.42 -9.66
C LEU A 43 1.91 14.42 -9.26
N MET A 44 1.54 14.37 -7.98
CA MET A 44 0.42 13.55 -7.51
C MET A 44 -0.91 13.99 -8.10
N GLU A 45 -1.15 15.29 -8.18
CA GLU A 45 -2.38 15.84 -8.77
C GLU A 45 -2.47 15.59 -10.29
N LYS A 46 -1.35 15.76 -11.00
CA LYS A 46 -1.30 15.59 -12.47
C LYS A 46 -1.37 14.14 -12.92
N LYS A 47 -0.78 13.22 -12.18
CA LYS A 47 -0.72 11.80 -12.54
C LYS A 47 -1.75 10.97 -11.77
N ARG A 48 -1.47 10.70 -10.53
CA ARG A 48 -2.29 10.03 -9.50
C ARG A 48 -1.52 10.00 -8.19
N GLU A 49 -2.17 9.66 -7.10
CA GLU A 49 -1.48 9.38 -5.84
C GLU A 49 -0.61 8.11 -5.95
N PRO A 50 0.59 8.09 -5.37
CA PRO A 50 1.42 6.89 -5.25
C PRO A 50 0.85 5.93 -4.20
N ASP A 51 1.36 4.70 -4.17
CA ASP A 51 1.11 3.78 -3.07
C ASP A 51 2.06 4.05 -1.90
N VAL A 52 3.28 4.51 -2.24
CA VAL A 52 4.34 4.83 -1.28
C VAL A 52 4.99 6.17 -1.64
N LEU A 53 5.10 7.03 -0.64
CA LEU A 53 5.90 8.25 -0.68
C LEU A 53 7.15 8.03 0.17
N ILE A 54 8.32 8.19 -0.42
CA ILE A 54 9.61 8.20 0.28
C ILE A 54 10.17 9.62 0.17
N THR A 55 10.36 10.31 1.29
CA THR A 55 10.78 11.72 1.29
C THR A 55 11.91 11.98 2.27
N ASP A 56 12.83 12.87 1.90
CA ASP A 56 13.70 13.54 2.87
C ASP A 56 12.88 14.51 3.72
N ILE A 57 13.44 14.94 4.85
CA ILE A 57 12.87 15.98 5.70
C ILE A 57 13.26 17.36 5.21
N GLN A 58 14.57 17.60 5.03
CA GLN A 58 15.07 18.92 4.72
C GLN A 58 15.15 19.14 3.21
N MET A 59 14.17 19.87 2.72
CA MET A 59 14.08 20.25 1.32
C MET A 59 13.65 21.72 1.22
N PRO A 60 14.00 22.42 0.14
CA PRO A 60 13.57 23.80 -0.09
C PRO A 60 12.04 23.85 -0.29
N VAL A 61 11.49 25.03 -0.28
CA VAL A 61 10.07 25.35 -0.53
C VAL A 61 9.13 24.66 0.47
N MET A 62 8.96 23.33 0.36
CA MET A 62 8.16 22.53 1.29
C MET A 62 8.98 21.34 1.79
N ASN A 63 9.21 21.28 3.10
CA ASN A 63 9.91 20.18 3.74
C ASN A 63 9.09 18.87 3.77
N GLY A 64 9.78 17.73 4.01
CA GLY A 64 9.16 16.41 3.97
C GLY A 64 8.11 16.17 5.04
N LEU A 65 8.22 16.77 6.22
CA LEU A 65 7.19 16.63 7.26
C LEU A 65 5.90 17.33 6.85
N LYS A 66 6.00 18.52 6.25
CA LYS A 66 4.84 19.21 5.72
C LYS A 66 4.23 18.49 4.53
N LEU A 67 5.07 17.94 3.65
CA LEU A 67 4.62 17.07 2.56
C LEU A 67 3.84 15.87 3.08
N VAL A 68 4.34 15.17 4.10
CA VAL A 68 3.64 14.02 4.71
C VAL A 68 2.30 14.45 5.31
N GLU A 69 2.25 15.58 6.02
CA GLU A 69 1.01 16.13 6.58
C GLU A 69 -0.03 16.41 5.48
N GLU A 70 0.36 17.12 4.41
CA GLU A 70 -0.53 17.42 3.28
C GLU A 70 -0.94 16.18 2.50
N THR A 71 -0.01 15.25 2.28
CA THR A 71 -0.31 13.95 1.67
C THR A 71 -1.33 13.18 2.50
N LYS A 72 -1.18 13.16 3.82
CA LYS A 72 -2.12 12.45 4.70
C LYS A 72 -3.52 13.05 4.67
N LYS A 73 -3.64 14.36 4.52
CA LYS A 73 -4.94 15.04 4.39
C LYS A 73 -5.63 14.75 3.06
N ARG A 74 -4.89 14.79 1.94
CA ARG A 74 -5.44 14.65 0.59
C ARG A 74 -5.53 13.19 0.15
N TYR A 75 -4.55 12.38 0.52
CA TYR A 75 -4.37 10.99 0.10
C TYR A 75 -4.09 10.08 1.32
N PRO A 76 -5.06 9.87 2.22
CA PRO A 76 -4.87 9.19 3.51
C PRO A 76 -4.35 7.76 3.38
N GLU A 77 -4.49 7.18 2.21
CA GLU A 77 -4.10 5.81 1.90
C GLU A 77 -2.65 5.65 1.43
N VAL A 78 -1.93 6.76 1.21
CA VAL A 78 -0.51 6.73 0.83
C VAL A 78 0.34 6.35 2.04
N LEU A 79 1.21 5.35 1.88
CA LEU A 79 2.20 5.00 2.90
C LEU A 79 3.39 5.94 2.79
N SER A 80 3.58 6.80 3.78
CA SER A 80 4.72 7.72 3.82
C SER A 80 5.88 7.13 4.61
N VAL A 81 7.10 7.31 4.10
CA VAL A 81 8.37 6.94 4.72
C VAL A 81 9.28 8.15 4.68
N ILE A 82 9.98 8.39 5.76
CA ILE A 82 10.99 9.44 5.86
C ILE A 82 12.38 8.81 5.77
N VAL A 83 13.25 9.43 4.97
CA VAL A 83 14.67 9.09 4.88
C VAL A 83 15.45 10.38 5.17
N SER A 84 16.17 10.47 6.28
CA SER A 84 16.80 11.72 6.71
C SER A 84 18.22 11.52 7.23
N GLY A 85 19.09 12.52 7.00
CA GLY A 85 20.43 12.60 7.59
C GLY A 85 20.43 13.04 9.07
N TYR A 86 19.29 13.41 9.61
CA TYR A 86 19.20 13.99 10.94
C TYR A 86 18.63 13.00 11.96
N GLN A 87 19.37 12.84 13.07
CA GLN A 87 18.95 12.02 14.22
C GLN A 87 18.16 12.86 15.25
N GLU A 88 17.48 13.91 14.81
CA GLU A 88 16.71 14.74 15.73
C GLU A 88 15.44 14.04 16.19
N PHE A 89 15.36 13.83 17.48
CA PHE A 89 14.23 13.18 18.14
C PHE A 89 12.89 13.87 17.82
N GLU A 90 12.89 15.20 17.69
CA GLU A 90 11.68 15.97 17.40
C GLU A 90 11.11 15.67 16.00
N TYR A 91 11.94 15.46 14.99
CA TYR A 91 11.48 15.06 13.67
C TYR A 91 10.86 13.66 13.66
N ALA A 92 11.51 12.72 14.34
CA ALA A 92 10.97 11.37 14.48
C ALA A 92 9.61 11.38 15.22
N LYS A 93 9.47 12.19 16.27
CA LYS A 93 8.23 12.35 17.02
C LYS A 93 7.11 12.95 16.17
N GLN A 94 7.38 13.99 15.39
CA GLN A 94 6.41 14.58 14.46
C GLN A 94 6.02 13.60 13.37
N ALA A 95 6.99 12.88 12.79
CA ALA A 95 6.73 11.85 11.80
C ALA A 95 5.77 10.77 12.31
N ILE A 96 5.98 10.29 13.54
CA ILE A 96 5.07 9.34 14.19
C ILE A 96 3.67 9.93 14.37
N ALA A 97 3.57 11.20 14.79
CA ALA A 97 2.28 11.87 14.95
C ALA A 97 1.50 11.99 13.62
N PHE A 98 2.21 12.19 12.51
CA PHE A 98 1.61 12.18 11.16
C PHE A 98 1.33 10.77 10.62
N GLY A 99 1.74 9.72 11.35
CA GLY A 99 1.44 8.32 11.01
C GLY A 99 2.29 7.80 9.86
N VAL A 100 3.57 8.21 9.76
CA VAL A 100 4.50 7.62 8.79
C VAL A 100 4.64 6.11 9.01
N CYS A 101 4.87 5.41 7.93
CA CYS A 101 5.09 3.96 7.96
C CYS A 101 6.41 3.60 8.63
N ASP A 102 7.45 4.37 8.34
CA ASP A 102 8.79 4.19 8.90
C ASP A 102 9.66 5.46 8.77
N TYR A 103 10.79 5.44 9.49
CA TYR A 103 11.80 6.48 9.48
C TYR A 103 13.18 5.83 9.34
N ILE A 104 13.95 6.19 8.31
CA ILE A 104 15.29 5.66 8.05
C ILE A 104 16.32 6.79 8.10
N LEU A 105 17.46 6.48 8.69
CA LEU A 105 18.61 7.40 8.73
C LEU A 105 19.49 7.24 7.49
N LYS A 106 19.97 8.36 6.95
CA LYS A 106 21.09 8.38 6.00
C LYS A 106 22.43 8.21 6.78
N PRO A 107 23.41 7.46 6.28
CA PRO A 107 23.42 6.77 4.99
C PRO A 107 22.53 5.52 5.00
N ILE A 108 21.85 5.26 3.89
CA ILE A 108 20.94 4.12 3.77
C ILE A 108 21.70 2.80 3.87
N VAL A 109 21.42 2.05 4.93
CA VAL A 109 21.96 0.71 5.12
C VAL A 109 21.11 -0.30 4.33
N PRO A 110 21.69 -1.07 3.39
CA PRO A 110 20.91 -1.98 2.53
C PRO A 110 20.03 -2.98 3.29
N SER A 111 20.50 -3.49 4.43
CA SER A 111 19.72 -4.44 5.26
C SER A 111 18.51 -3.79 5.95
N GLU A 112 18.62 -2.52 6.35
CA GLU A 112 17.52 -1.76 6.95
C GLU A 112 16.48 -1.39 5.89
N PHE A 113 16.96 -0.94 4.72
CA PHE A 113 16.11 -0.66 3.59
C PHE A 113 15.35 -1.91 3.12
N ALA A 114 16.00 -3.09 3.12
CA ALA A 114 15.32 -4.34 2.80
C ALA A 114 14.20 -4.67 3.80
N LYS A 115 14.42 -4.49 5.10
CA LYS A 115 13.38 -4.67 6.13
C LYS A 115 12.22 -3.70 5.94
N LEU A 116 12.52 -2.44 5.60
CA LEU A 116 11.51 -1.44 5.28
C LEU A 116 10.62 -1.90 4.10
N ILE A 117 11.24 -2.31 3.00
CA ILE A 117 10.49 -2.73 1.80
C ILE A 117 9.59 -3.92 2.11
N VAL A 118 10.05 -4.92 2.86
CA VAL A 118 9.21 -6.06 3.30
C VAL A 118 8.01 -5.56 4.12
N LYS A 119 8.22 -4.65 5.06
CA LYS A 119 7.15 -4.06 5.88
C LYS A 119 6.13 -3.29 5.04
N ILE A 120 6.61 -2.51 4.06
CA ILE A 120 5.75 -1.77 3.11
C ILE A 120 4.96 -2.75 2.26
N GLU A 121 5.61 -3.75 1.68
CA GLU A 121 4.94 -4.76 0.84
C GLU A 121 3.82 -5.48 1.60
N ASP A 122 4.07 -5.88 2.84
CA ASP A 122 3.06 -6.52 3.67
C ASP A 122 1.85 -5.61 3.94
N LYS A 123 2.09 -4.33 4.25
CA LYS A 123 1.01 -3.35 4.44
C LYS A 123 0.21 -3.11 3.16
N LEU A 124 0.89 -2.94 2.02
CA LEU A 124 0.24 -2.75 0.73
C LEU A 124 -0.57 -3.98 0.32
N ARG A 125 -0.02 -5.18 0.51
CA ARG A 125 -0.74 -6.43 0.23
C ARG A 125 -2.03 -6.53 1.04
N GLN A 126 -1.98 -6.24 2.35
CA GLN A 126 -3.17 -6.24 3.21
C GLN A 126 -4.19 -5.19 2.77
N LYS A 127 -3.73 -3.97 2.44
CA LYS A 127 -4.57 -2.90 1.91
C LYS A 127 -5.25 -3.30 0.60
N TYR A 128 -4.48 -3.76 -0.39
CA TYR A 128 -5.01 -4.17 -1.69
C TYR A 128 -6.00 -5.33 -1.56
N TYR A 129 -5.72 -6.29 -0.69
CA TYR A 129 -6.64 -7.38 -0.41
C TYR A 129 -7.96 -6.88 0.17
N LYS A 130 -7.91 -5.98 1.15
CA LYS A 130 -9.10 -5.38 1.77
C LYS A 130 -9.94 -4.62 0.75
N GLU A 131 -9.30 -3.75 -0.04
CA GLU A 131 -9.99 -2.94 -1.04
C GLU A 131 -10.62 -3.80 -2.15
N ARG A 132 -9.91 -4.80 -2.65
CA ARG A 132 -10.45 -5.75 -3.61
C ARG A 132 -11.68 -6.48 -3.07
N ASN A 133 -11.64 -6.92 -1.82
CA ASN A 133 -12.80 -7.58 -1.20
C ASN A 133 -14.01 -6.64 -1.10
N VAL A 134 -13.80 -5.39 -0.73
CA VAL A 134 -14.87 -4.38 -0.70
C VAL A 134 -15.45 -4.17 -2.08
N LEU A 135 -14.62 -3.99 -3.11
CA LEU A 135 -15.05 -3.80 -4.49
C LEU A 135 -15.81 -5.02 -5.01
N MET A 136 -15.28 -6.24 -4.79
CA MET A 136 -15.95 -7.48 -5.18
C MET A 136 -17.31 -7.64 -4.50
N HIS A 137 -17.40 -7.32 -3.19
CA HIS A 137 -18.68 -7.33 -2.49
C HIS A 137 -19.69 -6.38 -3.15
N ARG A 138 -19.27 -5.18 -3.51
CA ARG A 138 -20.14 -4.21 -4.18
C ARG A 138 -20.59 -4.70 -5.55
N MET A 139 -19.66 -5.23 -6.36
CA MET A 139 -19.95 -5.78 -7.69
C MET A 139 -20.94 -6.94 -7.63
N VAL A 140 -20.74 -7.89 -6.72
CA VAL A 140 -21.61 -9.07 -6.57
C VAL A 140 -23.02 -8.69 -6.11
N ASN A 141 -23.15 -7.60 -5.34
CA ASN A 141 -24.45 -7.11 -4.87
C ASN A 141 -25.04 -5.98 -5.75
N GLU A 142 -24.49 -5.79 -6.96
CA GLU A 142 -24.94 -4.77 -7.92
C GLU A 142 -24.94 -3.33 -7.36
N LEU A 143 -24.05 -3.08 -6.40
CA LEU A 143 -23.90 -1.74 -5.80
C LEU A 143 -22.97 -0.88 -6.67
N PRO A 144 -23.15 0.46 -6.67
CA PRO A 144 -22.28 1.35 -7.41
C PRO A 144 -20.80 1.16 -7.04
N VAL A 145 -19.92 1.06 -8.04
CA VAL A 145 -18.48 0.90 -7.88
C VAL A 145 -17.77 2.04 -8.59
N ASP A 146 -16.76 2.60 -7.93
CA ASP A 146 -15.91 3.62 -8.53
C ASP A 146 -14.97 3.00 -9.58
N GLU A 147 -15.05 3.49 -10.81
CA GLU A 147 -14.22 3.00 -11.92
C GLU A 147 -12.71 3.23 -11.69
N LYS A 148 -12.32 4.31 -11.00
CA LYS A 148 -10.91 4.56 -10.68
C LYS A 148 -10.38 3.49 -9.72
N ALA A 149 -11.18 3.14 -8.71
CA ALA A 149 -10.85 2.06 -7.78
C ALA A 149 -10.78 0.71 -8.50
N LEU A 150 -11.72 0.42 -9.41
CA LEU A 150 -11.64 -0.81 -10.21
C LEU A 150 -10.32 -0.90 -10.99
N ARG A 151 -9.97 0.14 -11.75
CA ARG A 151 -8.73 0.17 -12.53
C ARG A 151 -7.48 0.08 -11.67
N ARG A 152 -7.51 0.62 -10.45
CA ARG A 152 -6.39 0.56 -9.50
C ARG A 152 -6.17 -0.85 -8.96
N TYR A 153 -7.25 -1.49 -8.51
CA TYR A 153 -7.16 -2.74 -7.77
C TYR A 153 -7.39 -3.99 -8.64
N PHE A 154 -7.95 -3.84 -9.83
CA PHE A 154 -8.12 -4.89 -10.84
C PHE A 154 -7.44 -4.47 -12.12
N GLN A 155 -6.19 -4.90 -12.30
CA GLN A 155 -5.32 -4.46 -13.41
C GLN A 155 -5.34 -5.43 -14.62
N SER A 156 -5.97 -6.58 -14.49
CA SER A 156 -6.14 -7.56 -15.56
C SER A 156 -7.45 -7.36 -16.31
N GLU A 157 -7.48 -7.63 -17.60
CA GLU A 157 -8.71 -7.63 -18.39
C GLU A 157 -9.58 -8.86 -18.11
N ASN A 158 -8.96 -9.96 -17.68
CA ASN A 158 -9.63 -11.23 -17.42
C ASN A 158 -9.31 -11.74 -16.01
N TYR A 159 -10.35 -12.13 -15.29
CA TYR A 159 -10.27 -12.77 -13.99
C TYR A 159 -11.00 -14.10 -14.01
N TYR A 160 -10.37 -15.15 -13.51
CA TYR A 160 -11.00 -16.45 -13.33
C TYR A 160 -11.46 -16.55 -11.88
N GLY A 161 -12.75 -16.84 -11.67
CA GLY A 161 -13.33 -17.03 -10.34
C GLY A 161 -13.79 -18.47 -10.14
N ARG A 162 -13.59 -19.01 -8.95
CA ARG A 162 -14.19 -20.26 -8.52
C ARG A 162 -15.16 -19.97 -7.38
N ILE A 163 -16.44 -20.31 -7.59
CA ILE A 163 -17.43 -20.22 -6.53
C ILE A 163 -17.51 -21.56 -5.81
N VAL A 164 -17.15 -21.57 -4.54
CA VAL A 164 -17.31 -22.74 -3.68
C VAL A 164 -18.52 -22.53 -2.79
N ARG A 165 -19.63 -23.20 -3.08
CA ARG A 165 -20.79 -23.26 -2.19
C ARG A 165 -20.53 -24.34 -1.13
N LEU A 166 -20.47 -23.92 0.11
CA LEU A 166 -20.55 -24.82 1.26
C LEU A 166 -22.03 -25.13 1.54
N ASN A 167 -22.60 -26.04 0.71
CA ASN A 167 -23.95 -26.52 0.96
C ASN A 167 -24.00 -27.21 2.32
N GLY A 168 -24.65 -26.60 3.29
CA GLY A 168 -24.83 -27.16 4.60
C GLY A 168 -23.84 -26.73 5.65
N LEU A 169 -23.23 -25.55 5.56
CA LEU A 169 -22.83 -24.83 6.76
C LEU A 169 -24.11 -24.61 7.55
N PRO A 170 -24.39 -25.56 8.44
CA PRO A 170 -25.70 -25.66 9.01
C PRO A 170 -25.92 -24.50 9.95
N SER A 171 -27.18 -24.20 10.14
CA SER A 171 -27.72 -23.56 11.35
C SER A 171 -27.10 -24.01 12.69
N ARG A 172 -26.38 -25.16 12.71
CA ARG A 172 -25.64 -25.69 13.85
C ARG A 172 -24.43 -24.86 14.30
N TYR A 173 -23.80 -24.09 13.40
CA TYR A 173 -22.78 -23.13 13.80
C TYR A 173 -23.49 -21.79 14.01
N GLY A 174 -23.79 -21.45 15.27
CA GLY A 174 -24.27 -20.11 15.60
C GLY A 174 -23.34 -19.02 15.05
N GLU A 175 -23.77 -17.77 15.03
CA GLU A 175 -23.03 -16.61 14.48
C GLU A 175 -21.55 -16.57 14.86
N ARG A 176 -21.17 -17.00 16.08
CA ARG A 176 -19.78 -17.09 16.54
C ARG A 176 -18.98 -18.18 15.81
N GLY A 177 -19.58 -19.32 15.51
CA GLY A 177 -18.94 -20.41 14.79
C GLY A 177 -18.71 -20.07 13.33
N LYS A 178 -19.67 -19.40 12.68
CA LYS A 178 -19.53 -18.89 11.31
C LYS A 178 -18.39 -17.89 11.21
N ARG A 179 -18.30 -16.90 12.11
CA ARG A 179 -17.20 -15.91 12.13
C ARG A 179 -15.83 -16.56 12.33
N ARG A 180 -15.72 -17.58 13.18
CA ARG A 180 -14.47 -18.30 13.43
C ARG A 180 -14.03 -19.11 12.19
N PHE A 181 -14.98 -19.77 11.53
CA PHE A 181 -14.73 -20.53 10.31
C PHE A 181 -14.28 -19.60 9.18
N PHE A 182 -14.97 -18.46 8.96
CA PHE A 182 -14.59 -17.50 7.93
C PHE A 182 -13.24 -16.84 8.23
N ARG A 183 -12.90 -16.60 9.50
CA ARG A 183 -11.56 -16.13 9.88
C ARG A 183 -10.49 -17.16 9.51
N TYR A 184 -10.71 -18.43 9.85
CA TYR A 184 -9.78 -19.53 9.52
C TYR A 184 -9.57 -19.67 8.02
N ILE A 185 -10.64 -19.60 7.23
CA ILE A 185 -10.56 -19.63 5.76
C ILE A 185 -9.80 -18.42 5.24
N ASN A 186 -10.07 -17.22 5.75
CA ASN A 186 -9.32 -16.02 5.38
C ASN A 186 -7.82 -16.13 5.67
N GLU A 187 -7.46 -16.62 6.83
CA GLU A 187 -6.06 -16.83 7.22
C GLU A 187 -5.38 -17.89 6.33
N MET A 188 -6.08 -18.98 6.04
CA MET A 188 -5.60 -20.04 5.17
C MET A 188 -5.42 -19.53 3.73
N MET A 189 -6.34 -18.73 3.22
CA MET A 189 -6.27 -18.19 1.87
C MET A 189 -5.23 -17.07 1.73
N LEU A 190 -5.01 -16.26 2.77
CA LEU A 190 -3.87 -15.33 2.85
C LEU A 190 -2.53 -16.08 2.84
N ALA A 191 -2.47 -17.29 3.41
CA ALA A 191 -1.27 -18.11 3.37
C ALA A 191 -1.04 -18.77 1.99
N TYR A 192 -2.10 -19.19 1.30
CA TYR A 192 -2.01 -19.80 -0.04
C TYR A 192 -1.86 -18.78 -1.17
N GLY A 193 -2.43 -17.59 -1.06
CA GLY A 193 -2.36 -16.52 -2.07
C GLY A 193 -1.00 -15.83 -2.16
N ARG A 194 0.04 -16.35 -1.52
CA ARG A 194 1.40 -15.75 -1.59
C ARG A 194 2.05 -15.86 -2.96
N ASP A 195 1.65 -16.82 -3.79
CA ASP A 195 2.28 -17.10 -5.08
C ASP A 195 1.34 -16.99 -6.29
N THR A 196 0.05 -16.76 -6.09
CA THR A 196 -0.92 -16.63 -7.17
C THR A 196 -1.56 -15.24 -7.16
N GLN A 197 -1.73 -14.64 -8.34
CA GLN A 197 -2.43 -13.35 -8.50
C GLN A 197 -3.96 -13.48 -8.31
N GLU A 198 -4.40 -14.50 -7.58
CA GLU A 198 -5.80 -14.79 -7.38
C GLU A 198 -6.43 -13.89 -6.31
N THR A 199 -7.47 -13.21 -6.69
CA THR A 199 -8.29 -12.41 -5.77
C THR A 199 -9.32 -13.31 -5.11
N LEU A 200 -9.31 -13.37 -3.80
CA LEU A 200 -10.23 -14.19 -3.01
C LEU A 200 -11.29 -13.30 -2.38
N TYR A 201 -12.52 -13.66 -2.59
CA TYR A 201 -13.67 -12.98 -2.01
C TYR A 201 -14.45 -13.91 -1.09
N LEU A 202 -14.74 -13.45 0.13
CA LEU A 202 -15.56 -14.14 1.11
C LEU A 202 -16.86 -13.40 1.36
N CYS A 203 -17.96 -13.99 0.93
CA CYS A 203 -19.30 -13.59 1.31
C CYS A 203 -19.86 -14.59 2.33
N PRO A 204 -20.76 -14.22 3.24
CA PRO A 204 -21.45 -15.20 4.09
C PRO A 204 -22.09 -16.32 3.25
N GLY A 205 -21.47 -17.50 3.30
CA GLY A 205 -21.89 -18.69 2.54
C GLY A 205 -21.35 -18.86 1.12
N VAL A 206 -20.51 -17.94 0.62
CA VAL A 206 -19.91 -18.03 -0.73
C VAL A 206 -18.45 -17.64 -0.67
N LEU A 207 -17.59 -18.51 -1.20
CA LEU A 207 -16.17 -18.29 -1.46
C LEU A 207 -16.00 -18.08 -2.96
N VAL A 208 -15.44 -16.95 -3.36
CA VAL A 208 -15.03 -16.67 -4.74
C VAL A 208 -13.51 -16.52 -4.77
N SER A 209 -12.84 -17.37 -5.52
CA SER A 209 -11.39 -17.31 -5.78
C SER A 209 -11.11 -16.83 -7.19
#